data_67d4eb1b53c1ea6a0b9c68dc3422050a
#
_entry.id   67d4eb1b53c1ea6a0b9c68dc3422050a
#
_cell.length_a   1.000
_cell.length_b   1.000
_cell.length_c   1.000
_cell.angle_alpha   90.00
_cell.angle_beta   90.00
_cell.angle_gamma   90.00
#
_symmetry.space_group_name_H-M   'P 1'
#
loop_
_entity.id
_entity.type
_entity.pdbx_description
1 polymer ?
#
loop_
_entity_poly.entity_id
_entity_poly.type
_entity_poly.pdbx_seq_one_letter_code
_entity_poly.pdbx_strand_id
1 'polypeptide(L)'
;MNKEKFTLIGAGLAGPLMASYLAKKGYFVEIFEQRPDMRKESISAGRSINLALSIRGINSLKEVGLYEKIKNHAIPMKGRMIHDLDGKTHLQPYGQKEDETIFSVSRGKLNMDLMTLAEKTGKVSIRFNHQLLSADLDQNELIFQLTDSSEEIKSSFSKVIGCDGSASILRKAIVNKTNANYIKKPLGHGYKELTIPPSKNEKFQIEPNALHIWPRGKYMLIALPNTDFSFTCTLFFPMTGETSFETVITEKDVLKLFQSQFPDTVKLMPTLVEDFQSNPTGDLASVYCEPWHFENKALLIGDAAHAVVPFFGQGMNASFQDCSVLNQLIGQYADDWTAIFNDFSTTQVENGHAIADMAIENYLEMRDHVNNPVSYTHLTLPTNREV
;
A
#
# COMPACT_ATOMS: atom_id res chain seq x y z
N MET A 1 24.93 22.84 -16.03
CA MET A 1 23.63 22.73 -16.75
C MET A 1 22.54 22.54 -15.72
N ASN A 2 21.44 23.30 -15.80
CA ASN A 2 20.29 23.02 -14.94
C ASN A 2 19.71 21.67 -15.38
N LYS A 3 19.60 20.72 -14.43
CA LYS A 3 18.93 19.45 -14.70
C LYS A 3 17.44 19.67 -14.99
N GLU A 4 16.86 18.78 -15.80
CA GLU A 4 15.43 18.81 -16.12
C GLU A 4 14.55 18.79 -14.86
N LYS A 5 13.33 19.34 -15.00
CA LYS A 5 12.30 19.30 -13.95
C LYS A 5 11.43 18.07 -14.16
N PHE A 6 11.19 17.32 -13.07
CA PHE A 6 10.24 16.20 -13.05
C PHE A 6 8.90 16.63 -12.47
N THR A 7 7.84 16.11 -13.07
CA THR A 7 6.48 16.18 -12.53
C THR A 7 6.08 14.80 -12.00
N LEU A 8 5.64 14.73 -10.75
CA LEU A 8 5.11 13.50 -10.15
C LEU A 8 3.62 13.67 -9.86
N ILE A 9 2.83 12.66 -10.15
CA ILE A 9 1.38 12.65 -9.87
C ILE A 9 1.13 11.76 -8.65
N GLY A 10 0.67 12.36 -7.56
CA GLY A 10 0.37 11.70 -6.30
C GLY A 10 1.46 11.83 -5.24
N ALA A 11 1.09 12.38 -4.07
CA ALA A 11 1.92 12.44 -2.86
C ALA A 11 1.56 11.32 -1.87
N GLY A 12 1.23 10.12 -2.37
CA GLY A 12 1.16 8.91 -1.58
C GLY A 12 2.55 8.49 -1.08
N LEU A 13 2.77 7.21 -0.81
CA LEU A 13 4.06 6.75 -0.27
C LEU A 13 5.18 6.76 -1.33
N ALA A 14 4.89 6.30 -2.56
CA ALA A 14 5.89 6.21 -3.63
C ALA A 14 6.34 7.58 -4.16
N GLY A 15 5.41 8.54 -4.36
CA GLY A 15 5.73 9.84 -4.94
C GLY A 15 6.80 10.63 -4.16
N PRO A 16 6.61 10.91 -2.87
CA PRO A 16 7.61 11.62 -2.06
C PRO A 16 8.92 10.85 -1.90
N LEU A 17 8.88 9.51 -1.86
CA LEU A 17 10.09 8.70 -1.85
C LEU A 17 10.88 8.86 -3.15
N MET A 18 10.21 8.72 -4.31
CA MET A 18 10.85 8.92 -5.62
C MET A 18 11.37 10.34 -5.79
N ALA A 19 10.60 11.35 -5.35
CA ALA A 19 11.03 12.74 -5.36
C ALA A 19 12.32 12.96 -4.55
N SER A 20 12.45 12.27 -3.39
CA SER A 20 13.66 12.33 -2.57
C SER A 20 14.88 11.75 -3.30
N TYR A 21 14.71 10.66 -4.04
CA TYR A 21 15.78 10.09 -4.86
C TYR A 21 16.20 11.03 -6.00
N LEU A 22 15.23 11.57 -6.74
CA LEU A 22 15.49 12.52 -7.83
C LEU A 22 16.19 13.79 -7.32
N ALA A 23 15.73 14.35 -6.20
CA ALA A 23 16.32 15.52 -5.58
C ALA A 23 17.77 15.30 -5.13
N LYS A 24 18.10 14.12 -4.56
CA LYS A 24 19.48 13.73 -4.22
C LYS A 24 20.40 13.66 -5.45
N LYS A 25 19.85 13.30 -6.61
CA LYS A 25 20.57 13.33 -7.90
C LYS A 25 20.62 14.70 -8.56
N GLY A 26 20.01 15.71 -7.94
CA GLY A 26 20.10 17.12 -8.36
C GLY A 26 18.93 17.61 -9.21
N TYR A 27 17.90 16.80 -9.46
CA TYR A 27 16.71 17.20 -10.20
C TYR A 27 15.78 18.07 -9.35
N PHE A 28 15.06 18.98 -10.00
CA PHE A 28 13.91 19.66 -9.42
C PHE A 28 12.66 18.83 -9.64
N VAL A 29 11.83 18.73 -8.62
CA VAL A 29 10.62 17.89 -8.65
C VAL A 29 9.42 18.69 -8.19
N GLU A 30 8.33 18.63 -8.95
CA GLU A 30 7.02 19.13 -8.57
C GLU A 30 6.05 17.95 -8.44
N ILE A 31 5.43 17.80 -7.27
CA ILE A 31 4.44 16.76 -7.02
C ILE A 31 3.05 17.41 -7.00
N PHE A 32 2.09 16.84 -7.73
CA PHE A 32 0.69 17.22 -7.65
C PHE A 32 -0.12 16.16 -6.88
N GLU A 33 -0.84 16.59 -5.85
CA GLU A 33 -1.65 15.74 -4.97
C GLU A 33 -3.08 16.25 -4.91
N GLN A 34 -4.05 15.35 -5.10
CA GLN A 34 -5.48 15.71 -5.10
C GLN A 34 -6.03 16.06 -3.71
N ARG A 35 -5.44 15.52 -2.65
CA ARG A 35 -5.87 15.75 -1.26
C ARG A 35 -5.21 17.00 -0.69
N PRO A 36 -5.80 17.62 0.34
CA PRO A 36 -5.15 18.66 1.12
C PRO A 36 -3.92 18.11 1.87
N ASP A 37 -3.08 19.02 2.40
CA ASP A 37 -1.89 18.67 3.15
C ASP A 37 -2.26 18.04 4.50
N MET A 38 -2.18 16.72 4.60
CA MET A 38 -2.50 15.95 5.81
C MET A 38 -1.60 16.28 7.02
N ARG A 39 -0.56 17.06 6.85
CA ARG A 39 0.31 17.53 7.95
C ARG A 39 -0.24 18.77 8.62
N LYS A 40 -1.12 19.54 7.94
CA LYS A 40 -1.68 20.81 8.39
C LYS A 40 -3.10 20.67 8.91
N GLU A 41 -3.87 19.76 8.35
CA GLU A 41 -5.22 19.49 8.76
C GLU A 41 -5.24 18.19 9.56
N SER A 42 -5.99 18.17 10.68
CA SER A 42 -6.42 16.91 11.29
C SER A 42 -7.47 16.29 10.36
N ILE A 43 -7.04 15.96 9.14
CA ILE A 43 -7.86 15.13 8.29
C ILE A 43 -8.03 13.86 9.12
N SER A 44 -9.29 13.51 9.43
CA SER A 44 -9.61 12.14 9.74
C SER A 44 -9.14 11.37 8.49
N ALA A 45 -7.83 11.10 8.45
CA ALA A 45 -7.28 10.09 7.58
C ALA A 45 -8.14 8.90 7.91
N GLY A 46 -9.06 8.57 7.02
CA GLY A 46 -9.99 7.48 7.24
C GLY A 46 -9.11 6.38 7.82
N ARG A 47 -9.44 5.91 9.03
CA ARG A 47 -8.57 5.25 10.02
C ARG A 47 -7.39 4.58 9.34
N SER A 48 -6.17 5.04 9.63
CA SER A 48 -4.98 4.75 8.84
C SER A 48 -4.69 3.26 8.90
N ILE A 49 -4.91 2.54 7.79
CA ILE A 49 -4.47 1.14 7.68
C ILE A 49 -3.00 1.09 8.02
N ASN A 50 -2.64 0.22 8.96
CA ASN A 50 -1.25 -0.09 9.19
C ASN A 50 -0.69 -0.93 8.06
N LEU A 51 0.57 -0.71 7.76
CA LEU A 51 1.29 -1.39 6.71
C LEU A 51 2.36 -2.30 7.32
N ALA A 52 2.57 -3.44 6.69
CA ALA A 52 3.67 -4.34 7.02
C ALA A 52 4.93 -3.91 6.26
N LEU A 53 5.89 -3.32 6.97
CA LEU A 53 7.18 -2.92 6.41
C LEU A 53 8.15 -4.10 6.47
N SER A 54 8.61 -4.57 5.32
CA SER A 54 9.58 -5.66 5.16
C SER A 54 10.95 -5.13 4.73
N ILE A 55 11.92 -6.03 4.58
CA ILE A 55 13.31 -5.69 4.22
C ILE A 55 13.40 -4.88 2.91
N ARG A 56 12.54 -5.14 1.92
CA ARG A 56 12.49 -4.38 0.65
C ARG A 56 12.22 -2.90 0.91
N GLY A 57 11.18 -2.60 1.69
CA GLY A 57 10.85 -1.23 2.05
C GLY A 57 11.87 -0.60 2.98
N ILE A 58 12.43 -1.36 3.93
CA ILE A 58 13.50 -0.92 4.84
C ILE A 58 14.73 -0.46 4.06
N ASN A 59 15.15 -1.21 3.04
CA ASN A 59 16.31 -0.85 2.24
C ASN A 59 16.12 0.50 1.53
N SER A 60 14.97 0.71 0.90
CA SER A 60 14.65 1.99 0.26
C SER A 60 14.62 3.15 1.25
N LEU A 61 14.08 2.94 2.45
CA LEU A 61 14.07 3.95 3.52
C LEU A 61 15.49 4.26 4.05
N LYS A 62 16.38 3.24 4.13
CA LYS A 62 17.79 3.43 4.48
C LYS A 62 18.53 4.26 3.45
N GLU A 63 18.33 4.02 2.15
CA GLU A 63 18.95 4.77 1.05
C GLU A 63 18.63 6.27 1.11
N VAL A 64 17.41 6.63 1.53
CA VAL A 64 17.02 8.04 1.68
C VAL A 64 17.35 8.61 3.07
N GLY A 65 17.78 7.77 4.03
CA GLY A 65 18.14 8.18 5.39
C GLY A 65 16.94 8.38 6.33
N LEU A 66 15.79 7.73 6.04
CA LEU A 66 14.59 7.87 6.84
C LEU A 66 14.35 6.68 7.80
N TYR A 67 15.01 5.53 7.60
CA TYR A 67 14.73 4.30 8.32
C TYR A 67 14.82 4.45 9.84
N GLU A 68 15.88 5.07 10.37
CA GLU A 68 16.05 5.19 11.83
C GLU A 68 14.93 5.99 12.49
N LYS A 69 14.39 6.99 11.80
CA LYS A 69 13.22 7.73 12.28
C LYS A 69 11.97 6.84 12.30
N ILE A 70 11.74 6.08 11.23
CA ILE A 70 10.58 5.18 11.13
C ILE A 70 10.66 4.06 12.16
N LYS A 71 11.83 3.46 12.37
CA LYS A 71 12.06 2.39 13.35
C LYS A 71 11.59 2.76 14.77
N ASN A 72 11.75 4.02 15.17
CA ASN A 72 11.32 4.52 16.48
C ASN A 72 9.79 4.52 16.67
N HIS A 73 9.04 4.36 15.59
CA HIS A 73 7.57 4.36 15.58
C HIS A 73 6.99 3.07 14.97
N ALA A 74 7.83 2.10 14.70
CA ALA A 74 7.46 0.82 14.12
C ALA A 74 7.38 -0.24 15.23
N ILE A 75 6.37 -1.10 15.15
CA ILE A 75 6.22 -2.21 16.10
C ILE A 75 6.67 -3.49 15.42
N PRO A 76 7.68 -4.19 15.95
CA PRO A 76 8.17 -5.43 15.37
C PRO A 76 7.12 -6.54 15.51
N MET A 77 6.83 -7.24 14.44
CA MET A 77 5.99 -8.43 14.40
C MET A 77 6.87 -9.64 14.06
N LYS A 78 7.02 -10.54 15.01
CA LYS A 78 7.93 -11.71 14.92
C LYS A 78 7.33 -12.89 14.16
N GLY A 79 6.02 -12.86 13.92
CA GLY A 79 5.29 -13.94 13.27
C GLY A 79 3.81 -13.61 13.10
N ARG A 80 3.09 -14.63 12.62
CA ARG A 80 1.63 -14.63 12.51
C ARG A 80 1.06 -15.32 13.74
N MET A 81 0.15 -14.66 14.46
CA MET A 81 -0.64 -15.26 15.53
C MET A 81 -1.96 -15.72 14.95
N ILE A 82 -2.10 -17.02 14.75
CA ILE A 82 -3.31 -17.62 14.19
C ILE A 82 -4.31 -17.86 15.31
N HIS A 83 -5.55 -17.45 15.12
CA HIS A 83 -6.65 -17.62 16.06
C HIS A 83 -7.65 -18.65 15.53
N ASP A 84 -7.74 -19.78 16.20
CA ASP A 84 -8.73 -20.80 15.92
C ASP A 84 -10.14 -20.37 16.34
N LEU A 85 -11.16 -21.10 15.87
CA LEU A 85 -12.55 -20.78 16.21
C LEU A 85 -12.86 -21.03 17.69
N ASP A 86 -12.14 -21.96 18.33
CA ASP A 86 -12.27 -22.27 19.78
C ASP A 86 -11.49 -21.29 20.68
N GLY A 87 -10.87 -20.27 20.11
CA GLY A 87 -10.10 -19.21 20.81
C GLY A 87 -8.66 -19.60 21.16
N LYS A 88 -8.17 -20.77 20.71
CA LYS A 88 -6.75 -21.09 20.81
C LYS A 88 -5.93 -20.26 19.84
N THR A 89 -4.68 -19.97 20.21
CA THR A 89 -3.76 -19.21 19.39
C THR A 89 -2.47 -19.98 19.15
N HIS A 90 -1.92 -19.82 17.92
CA HIS A 90 -0.67 -20.43 17.52
C HIS A 90 0.22 -19.40 16.86
N LEU A 91 1.43 -19.20 17.39
CA LEU A 91 2.40 -18.30 16.78
C LEU A 91 3.19 -19.04 15.69
N GLN A 92 3.17 -18.51 14.49
CA GLN A 92 4.00 -18.91 13.35
C GLN A 92 5.10 -17.86 13.16
N PRO A 93 6.35 -18.13 13.53
CA PRO A 93 7.43 -17.16 13.32
C PRO A 93 7.69 -16.94 11.84
N TYR A 94 8.07 -15.71 11.46
CA TYR A 94 8.49 -15.39 10.08
C TYR A 94 9.85 -15.99 9.73
N GLY A 95 10.70 -16.20 10.71
CA GLY A 95 12.01 -16.76 10.50
C GLY A 95 12.55 -17.51 11.71
N GLN A 96 13.78 -18.00 11.60
CA GLN A 96 14.47 -18.74 12.68
C GLN A 96 15.32 -17.82 13.57
N LYS A 97 15.60 -16.59 13.12
CA LYS A 97 16.42 -15.61 13.84
C LYS A 97 15.53 -14.51 14.41
N GLU A 98 15.97 -13.91 15.51
CA GLU A 98 15.22 -12.84 16.19
C GLU A 98 15.06 -11.54 15.33
N ASP A 99 15.94 -11.32 14.39
CA ASP A 99 15.95 -10.18 13.48
C ASP A 99 15.14 -10.39 12.19
N GLU A 100 14.67 -11.61 11.93
CA GLU A 100 13.76 -11.94 10.84
C GLU A 100 12.32 -11.53 11.19
N THR A 101 12.08 -10.23 11.16
CA THR A 101 10.81 -9.60 11.55
C THR A 101 10.31 -8.65 10.47
N ILE A 102 9.00 -8.44 10.44
CA ILE A 102 8.38 -7.32 9.73
C ILE A 102 7.88 -6.30 10.75
N PHE A 103 7.60 -5.08 10.31
CA PHE A 103 7.20 -4.02 11.22
C PHE A 103 5.82 -3.49 10.87
N SER A 104 4.96 -3.33 11.87
CA SER A 104 3.74 -2.55 11.73
C SER A 104 4.08 -1.06 11.76
N VAL A 105 3.69 -0.32 10.71
CA VAL A 105 3.91 1.12 10.60
C VAL A 105 2.61 1.83 10.21
N SER A 106 2.37 3.00 10.81
CA SER A 106 1.25 3.85 10.42
C SER A 106 1.47 4.41 9.02
N ARG A 107 0.56 4.12 8.08
CA ARG A 107 0.60 4.66 6.71
C ARG A 107 0.61 6.17 6.69
N GLY A 108 -0.25 6.81 7.49
CA GLY A 108 -0.35 8.27 7.54
C GLY A 108 0.94 8.91 8.03
N LYS A 109 1.51 8.40 9.13
CA LYS A 109 2.77 8.93 9.68
C LYS A 109 3.95 8.73 8.73
N LEU A 110 4.06 7.55 8.13
CA LEU A 110 5.09 7.27 7.14
C LEU A 110 4.98 8.23 5.94
N ASN A 111 3.76 8.49 5.46
CA ASN A 111 3.53 9.40 4.36
C ASN A 111 3.92 10.86 4.71
N MET A 112 3.52 11.34 5.89
CA MET A 112 3.92 12.67 6.38
C MET A 112 5.43 12.81 6.49
N ASP A 113 6.11 11.78 6.97
CA ASP A 113 7.57 11.76 7.09
C ASP A 113 8.27 11.78 5.73
N LEU A 114 7.76 11.03 4.75
CA LEU A 114 8.28 11.02 3.38
C LEU A 114 8.08 12.37 2.68
N MET A 115 6.88 12.98 2.77
CA MET A 115 6.62 14.31 2.22
C MET A 115 7.56 15.37 2.84
N THR A 116 7.74 15.33 4.16
CA THR A 116 8.61 16.25 4.87
C THR A 116 10.08 16.06 4.48
N LEU A 117 10.53 14.80 4.30
CA LEU A 117 11.88 14.49 3.83
C LEU A 117 12.10 15.05 2.42
N ALA A 118 11.16 14.84 1.52
CA ALA A 118 11.26 15.29 0.14
C ALA A 118 11.42 16.82 0.06
N GLU A 119 10.56 17.59 0.73
CA GLU A 119 10.62 19.06 0.72
C GLU A 119 11.89 19.61 1.40
N LYS A 120 12.41 18.94 2.44
CA LYS A 120 13.68 19.32 3.10
C LYS A 120 14.89 19.33 2.18
N THR A 121 14.82 18.66 1.02
CA THR A 121 15.89 18.72 0.01
C THR A 121 16.06 20.09 -0.62
N GLY A 122 15.05 20.97 -0.51
CA GLY A 122 15.01 22.29 -1.15
C GLY A 122 14.79 22.22 -2.68
N LYS A 123 14.60 21.01 -3.24
CA LYS A 123 14.39 20.79 -4.68
C LYS A 123 13.02 20.19 -5.01
N VAL A 124 12.23 19.85 -3.99
CA VAL A 124 10.90 19.29 -4.13
C VAL A 124 9.86 20.28 -3.65
N SER A 125 8.82 20.49 -4.46
CA SER A 125 7.61 21.21 -4.07
C SER A 125 6.40 20.31 -4.23
N ILE A 126 5.44 20.40 -3.29
CA ILE A 126 4.18 19.63 -3.34
C ILE A 126 3.01 20.60 -3.50
N ARG A 127 2.23 20.44 -4.56
CA ARG A 127 0.99 21.16 -4.81
C ARG A 127 -0.19 20.29 -4.41
N PHE A 128 -0.82 20.64 -3.32
CA PHE A 128 -2.01 19.98 -2.81
C PHE A 128 -3.28 20.50 -3.51
N ASN A 129 -4.39 19.79 -3.37
CA ASN A 129 -5.69 20.12 -3.96
C ASN A 129 -5.69 20.13 -5.50
N HIS A 130 -4.82 19.34 -6.12
CA HIS A 130 -4.69 19.24 -7.58
C HIS A 130 -5.00 17.81 -8.04
N GLN A 131 -6.21 17.57 -8.50
CA GLN A 131 -6.64 16.29 -9.04
C GLN A 131 -6.32 16.23 -10.55
N LEU A 132 -5.50 15.28 -10.98
CA LEU A 132 -5.27 15.06 -12.41
C LEU A 132 -6.56 14.56 -13.07
N LEU A 133 -7.03 15.26 -14.10
CA LEU A 133 -8.18 14.86 -14.92
C LEU A 133 -7.76 14.13 -16.19
N SER A 134 -6.71 14.63 -16.86
CA SER A 134 -6.19 14.03 -18.08
C SER A 134 -4.72 14.38 -18.32
N ALA A 135 -4.06 13.57 -19.17
CA ALA A 135 -2.70 13.80 -19.63
C ALA A 135 -2.65 13.62 -21.16
N ASP A 136 -2.17 14.64 -21.85
CA ASP A 136 -1.82 14.58 -23.27
C ASP A 136 -0.31 14.36 -23.39
N LEU A 137 0.08 13.13 -23.73
CA LEU A 137 1.48 12.73 -23.80
C LEU A 137 2.18 13.22 -25.08
N ASP A 138 1.44 13.60 -26.13
CA ASP A 138 2.00 14.18 -27.34
C ASP A 138 2.35 15.64 -27.13
N GLN A 139 1.43 16.40 -26.54
CA GLN A 139 1.60 17.83 -26.27
C GLN A 139 2.38 18.10 -24.99
N ASN A 140 2.69 17.06 -24.20
CA ASN A 140 3.29 17.16 -22.87
C ASN A 140 2.49 18.08 -21.93
N GLU A 141 1.15 17.92 -21.93
CA GLU A 141 0.21 18.72 -21.15
C GLU A 141 -0.56 17.86 -20.13
N LEU A 142 -0.74 18.40 -18.93
CA LEU A 142 -1.56 17.82 -17.87
C LEU A 142 -2.69 18.80 -17.55
N ILE A 143 -3.91 18.27 -17.38
CA ILE A 143 -5.07 19.03 -16.94
C ILE A 143 -5.43 18.61 -15.54
N PHE A 144 -5.45 19.57 -14.60
CA PHE A 144 -5.83 19.36 -13.23
C PHE A 144 -7.11 20.11 -12.91
N GLN A 145 -7.91 19.56 -11.98
CA GLN A 145 -8.98 20.27 -11.31
C GLN A 145 -8.50 20.63 -9.90
N LEU A 146 -8.69 21.88 -9.51
CA LEU A 146 -8.52 22.31 -8.14
C LEU A 146 -9.70 21.80 -7.31
N THR A 147 -9.44 20.99 -6.27
CA THR A 147 -10.50 20.34 -5.48
C THR A 147 -11.22 21.29 -4.53
N ASP A 148 -10.64 22.46 -4.26
CA ASP A 148 -11.20 23.52 -3.42
C ASP A 148 -12.05 24.55 -4.20
N SER A 149 -11.78 24.77 -5.49
CA SER A 149 -12.48 25.74 -6.33
C SER A 149 -13.17 25.14 -7.54
N SER A 150 -12.90 23.88 -7.87
CA SER A 150 -13.34 23.21 -9.12
C SER A 150 -12.80 23.85 -10.40
N GLU A 151 -11.84 24.75 -10.31
CA GLU A 151 -11.18 25.39 -11.45
C GLU A 151 -10.26 24.37 -12.17
N GLU A 152 -10.25 24.41 -13.50
CA GLU A 152 -9.32 23.61 -14.29
C GLU A 152 -8.07 24.42 -14.60
N ILE A 153 -6.92 23.81 -14.39
CA ILE A 153 -5.63 24.39 -14.71
C ILE A 153 -4.82 23.46 -15.61
N LYS A 154 -4.02 24.07 -16.50
CA LYS A 154 -3.09 23.36 -17.37
C LYS A 154 -1.66 23.49 -16.86
N SER A 155 -0.89 22.42 -16.99
CA SER A 155 0.54 22.39 -16.67
C SER A 155 1.28 21.59 -17.72
N SER A 156 2.40 22.11 -18.21
CA SER A 156 3.30 21.37 -19.09
C SER A 156 4.31 20.57 -18.27
N PHE A 157 4.80 19.47 -18.83
CA PHE A 157 5.85 18.66 -18.23
C PHE A 157 6.97 18.35 -19.22
N SER A 158 8.17 18.12 -18.72
CA SER A 158 9.27 17.53 -19.49
C SER A 158 9.23 16.01 -19.34
N LYS A 159 9.17 15.54 -18.09
CA LYS A 159 9.00 14.13 -17.73
C LYS A 159 7.96 14.02 -16.62
N VAL A 160 7.09 13.01 -16.71
CA VAL A 160 6.05 12.76 -15.71
C VAL A 160 6.13 11.33 -15.18
N ILE A 161 6.05 11.19 -13.85
CA ILE A 161 5.99 9.88 -13.19
C ILE A 161 4.66 9.76 -12.45
N GLY A 162 3.88 8.73 -12.80
CA GLY A 162 2.60 8.40 -12.15
C GLY A 162 2.82 7.60 -10.87
N CYS A 163 2.43 8.21 -9.74
CA CYS A 163 2.36 7.61 -8.41
C CYS A 163 0.93 7.76 -7.86
N ASP A 164 -0.06 7.89 -8.76
CA ASP A 164 -1.45 8.28 -8.52
C ASP A 164 -2.36 7.10 -8.15
N GLY A 165 -1.74 5.97 -7.78
CA GLY A 165 -2.43 4.85 -7.16
C GLY A 165 -3.21 3.96 -8.13
N SER A 166 -4.01 3.04 -7.58
CA SER A 166 -4.69 2.00 -8.36
C SER A 166 -5.70 2.53 -9.39
N ALA A 167 -6.19 3.76 -9.23
CA ALA A 167 -7.09 4.43 -10.18
C ALA A 167 -6.37 5.37 -11.16
N SER A 168 -5.08 5.21 -11.35
CA SER A 168 -4.19 6.10 -12.10
C SER A 168 -4.77 6.62 -13.42
N ILE A 169 -4.81 7.94 -13.54
CA ILE A 169 -5.17 8.65 -14.78
C ILE A 169 -3.99 8.63 -15.76
N LEU A 170 -2.75 8.75 -15.25
CA LEU A 170 -1.58 8.68 -16.12
C LEU A 170 -1.46 7.28 -16.77
N ARG A 171 -1.78 6.19 -16.04
CA ARG A 171 -1.86 4.86 -16.65
C ARG A 171 -2.87 4.81 -17.79
N LYS A 172 -4.06 5.39 -17.63
CA LYS A 172 -5.05 5.44 -18.70
C LYS A 172 -4.50 6.13 -19.95
N ALA A 173 -3.77 7.23 -19.77
CA ALA A 173 -3.15 7.96 -20.90
C ALA A 173 -2.08 7.10 -21.61
N ILE A 174 -1.20 6.41 -20.85
CA ILE A 174 -0.18 5.52 -21.42
C ILE A 174 -0.84 4.34 -22.16
N VAL A 175 -1.82 3.66 -21.51
CA VAL A 175 -2.55 2.53 -22.12
C VAL A 175 -3.19 2.92 -23.43
N ASN A 176 -3.90 4.06 -23.49
CA ASN A 176 -4.55 4.55 -24.68
C ASN A 176 -3.55 4.88 -25.81
N LYS A 177 -2.34 5.33 -25.44
CA LYS A 177 -1.32 5.76 -26.39
C LYS A 177 -0.50 4.61 -26.95
N THR A 178 -0.20 3.62 -26.13
CA THR A 178 0.68 2.49 -26.47
C THR A 178 -0.10 1.25 -26.91
N ASN A 179 -1.44 1.25 -26.86
CA ASN A 179 -2.27 0.05 -26.93
C ASN A 179 -1.80 -1.05 -25.95
N ALA A 180 -1.40 -0.62 -24.75
CA ALA A 180 -0.85 -1.48 -23.71
C ALA A 180 -1.82 -2.58 -23.30
N ASN A 181 -1.29 -3.72 -22.91
CA ASN A 181 -2.04 -4.75 -22.23
C ASN A 181 -2.42 -4.21 -20.83
N TYR A 182 -3.70 -4.07 -20.57
CA TYR A 182 -4.21 -3.62 -19.27
C TYR A 182 -5.36 -4.50 -18.82
N ILE A 183 -5.22 -5.07 -17.62
CA ILE A 183 -6.24 -5.91 -17.01
C ILE A 183 -6.39 -5.48 -15.55
N LYS A 184 -7.62 -5.17 -15.13
CA LYS A 184 -7.99 -5.05 -13.72
C LYS A 184 -8.76 -6.32 -13.35
N LYS A 185 -8.18 -7.15 -12.48
CA LYS A 185 -8.78 -8.39 -11.98
C LYS A 185 -9.43 -8.14 -10.61
N PRO A 186 -10.76 -7.98 -10.51
CA PRO A 186 -11.43 -7.89 -9.22
C PRO A 186 -11.36 -9.25 -8.50
N LEU A 187 -11.19 -9.23 -7.18
CA LEU A 187 -11.14 -10.43 -6.37
C LEU A 187 -12.53 -10.95 -5.97
N GLY A 188 -13.58 -10.13 -6.11
CA GLY A 188 -14.93 -10.42 -5.59
C GLY A 188 -15.03 -10.29 -4.06
N HIS A 189 -14.00 -9.79 -3.43
CA HIS A 189 -13.93 -9.48 -2.00
C HIS A 189 -13.69 -8.00 -1.80
N GLY A 190 -14.17 -7.50 -0.66
CA GLY A 190 -13.84 -6.18 -0.16
C GLY A 190 -13.16 -6.28 1.19
N TYR A 191 -12.84 -5.12 1.74
CA TYR A 191 -12.32 -5.01 3.11
C TYR A 191 -13.05 -3.94 3.91
N LYS A 192 -13.08 -4.13 5.22
CA LYS A 192 -13.67 -3.21 6.20
C LYS A 192 -12.69 -3.03 7.36
N GLU A 193 -12.42 -1.77 7.69
CA GLU A 193 -11.58 -1.44 8.85
C GLU A 193 -12.39 -1.45 10.14
N LEU A 194 -11.84 -2.08 11.17
CA LEU A 194 -12.40 -2.18 12.51
C LEU A 194 -11.28 -1.87 13.53
N THR A 195 -11.64 -1.72 14.80
CA THR A 195 -10.67 -1.31 15.82
C THR A 195 -10.77 -2.18 17.07
N ILE A 196 -9.60 -2.63 17.56
CA ILE A 196 -9.43 -3.04 18.95
C ILE A 196 -8.77 -1.86 19.67
N PRO A 197 -9.45 -1.12 20.55
CA PRO A 197 -8.87 0.00 21.28
C PRO A 197 -7.87 -0.47 22.33
N PRO A 198 -7.06 0.42 22.90
CA PRO A 198 -6.25 0.08 24.08
C PRO A 198 -7.15 -0.31 25.26
N SER A 199 -6.60 -1.09 26.17
CA SER A 199 -7.29 -1.41 27.43
C SER A 199 -7.48 -0.15 28.28
N LYS A 200 -8.33 -0.22 29.33
CA LYS A 200 -8.55 0.90 30.27
C LYS A 200 -7.26 1.40 30.95
N ASN A 201 -6.21 0.57 30.98
CA ASN A 201 -4.90 0.90 31.54
C ASN A 201 -3.88 1.30 30.47
N GLU A 202 -4.33 1.72 29.29
CA GLU A 202 -3.47 2.12 28.14
C GLU A 202 -2.43 1.04 27.77
N LYS A 203 -2.87 -0.21 27.66
CA LYS A 203 -2.04 -1.35 27.25
C LYS A 203 -2.69 -2.10 26.10
N PHE A 204 -1.88 -2.82 25.36
CA PHE A 204 -2.37 -3.76 24.36
C PHE A 204 -3.29 -4.82 24.97
N GLN A 205 -4.38 -5.15 24.30
CA GLN A 205 -5.33 -6.17 24.74
C GLN A 205 -4.98 -7.58 24.25
N ILE A 206 -4.16 -7.69 23.21
CA ILE A 206 -3.62 -8.94 22.65
C ILE A 206 -2.12 -8.76 22.40
N GLU A 207 -1.40 -9.81 21.96
CA GLU A 207 0.06 -9.80 21.76
C GLU A 207 0.48 -8.73 20.72
N PRO A 208 1.27 -7.71 21.08
CA PRO A 208 1.63 -6.64 20.13
C PRO A 208 2.69 -7.04 19.10
N ASN A 209 3.49 -8.07 19.38
CA ASN A 209 4.61 -8.44 18.51
C ASN A 209 4.25 -9.52 17.49
N ALA A 210 3.00 -9.55 17.03
CA ALA A 210 2.51 -10.47 16.02
C ALA A 210 1.50 -9.80 15.07
N LEU A 211 1.44 -10.30 13.85
CA LEU A 211 0.30 -10.09 12.95
C LEU A 211 -0.77 -11.10 13.33
N HIS A 212 -1.89 -10.64 13.87
CA HIS A 212 -3.00 -11.52 14.20
C HIS A 212 -3.83 -11.86 12.97
N ILE A 213 -4.23 -13.13 12.86
CA ILE A 213 -5.03 -13.64 11.75
C ILE A 213 -6.09 -14.59 12.26
N TRP A 214 -7.34 -14.34 11.92
CA TRP A 214 -8.49 -15.23 12.15
C TRP A 214 -8.95 -15.79 10.80
N PRO A 215 -8.41 -16.92 10.32
CA PRO A 215 -8.83 -17.56 9.08
C PRO A 215 -10.21 -18.23 9.24
N ARG A 216 -11.13 -18.02 8.29
CA ARG A 216 -12.50 -18.56 8.35
C ARG A 216 -12.96 -19.12 7.00
N GLY A 217 -12.07 -19.79 6.29
CA GLY A 217 -12.38 -20.40 5.00
C GLY A 217 -12.57 -19.35 3.91
N LYS A 218 -13.76 -18.83 3.69
CA LYS A 218 -14.02 -17.86 2.61
C LYS A 218 -13.67 -16.41 2.93
N TYR A 219 -13.31 -16.10 4.16
CA TYR A 219 -12.98 -14.75 4.63
C TYR A 219 -12.02 -14.80 5.83
N MET A 220 -11.46 -13.67 6.19
CA MET A 220 -10.56 -13.59 7.35
C MET A 220 -10.57 -12.20 7.97
N LEU A 221 -10.23 -12.15 9.25
CA LEU A 221 -9.90 -10.92 9.97
C LEU A 221 -8.40 -10.91 10.24
N ILE A 222 -7.75 -9.75 10.09
CA ILE A 222 -6.38 -9.54 10.53
C ILE A 222 -6.32 -8.36 11.49
N ALA A 223 -5.29 -8.30 12.35
CA ALA A 223 -5.05 -7.13 13.19
C ALA A 223 -3.56 -6.81 13.29
N LEU A 224 -3.23 -5.53 13.11
CA LEU A 224 -1.88 -4.99 13.23
C LEU A 224 -1.81 -3.99 14.39
N PRO A 225 -0.76 -4.03 15.21
CA PRO A 225 -0.61 -3.16 16.39
C PRO A 225 -0.32 -1.70 15.98
N ASN A 226 -0.81 -0.76 16.78
CA ASN A 226 -0.58 0.68 16.70
C ASN A 226 0.25 1.17 17.88
N THR A 227 0.97 2.28 17.72
CA THR A 227 1.80 2.87 18.78
C THR A 227 1.00 3.48 19.94
N ASP A 228 -0.31 3.65 19.78
CA ASP A 228 -1.24 4.07 20.82
C ASP A 228 -1.88 2.90 21.58
N PHE A 229 -1.29 1.70 21.47
CA PHE A 229 -1.75 0.45 22.08
C PHE A 229 -3.07 -0.11 21.54
N SER A 230 -3.61 0.46 20.46
CA SER A 230 -4.74 -0.10 19.71
C SER A 230 -4.26 -1.09 18.66
N PHE A 231 -5.21 -1.78 18.00
CA PHE A 231 -4.97 -2.53 16.77
C PHE A 231 -5.91 -2.04 15.68
N THR A 232 -5.37 -1.83 14.49
CA THR A 232 -6.17 -1.71 13.28
C THR A 232 -6.50 -3.10 12.79
N CYS A 233 -7.79 -3.41 12.76
CA CYS A 233 -8.31 -4.67 12.27
C CYS A 233 -8.86 -4.51 10.86
N THR A 234 -8.64 -5.50 9.99
CA THR A 234 -9.18 -5.51 8.64
C THR A 234 -9.94 -6.80 8.41
N LEU A 235 -11.24 -6.69 8.20
CA LEU A 235 -12.08 -7.79 7.76
C LEU A 235 -12.05 -7.86 6.24
N PHE A 236 -11.52 -8.94 5.68
CA PHE A 236 -11.62 -9.29 4.26
C PHE A 236 -12.81 -10.21 4.07
N PHE A 237 -13.78 -9.77 3.26
CA PHE A 237 -15.08 -10.42 3.21
C PHE A 237 -15.64 -10.42 1.78
N PRO A 238 -16.40 -11.45 1.36
CA PRO A 238 -17.05 -11.46 0.05
C PRO A 238 -17.95 -10.25 -0.15
N MET A 239 -17.98 -9.70 -1.36
CA MET A 239 -18.87 -8.60 -1.70
C MET A 239 -20.31 -9.08 -1.82
N THR A 240 -20.52 -10.28 -2.41
CA THR A 240 -21.82 -10.88 -2.69
C THR A 240 -21.90 -12.33 -2.20
N GLY A 241 -23.11 -12.87 -2.05
CA GLY A 241 -23.36 -14.26 -1.64
C GLY A 241 -23.99 -14.37 -0.26
N GLU A 242 -24.20 -15.61 0.21
CA GLU A 242 -24.95 -15.93 1.43
C GLU A 242 -24.34 -15.27 2.69
N THR A 243 -23.01 -15.22 2.78
CA THR A 243 -22.26 -14.58 3.88
C THR A 243 -21.34 -13.54 3.27
N SER A 244 -21.78 -12.28 3.20
CA SER A 244 -21.12 -11.22 2.43
C SER A 244 -21.50 -9.82 2.93
N PHE A 245 -20.83 -8.78 2.42
CA PHE A 245 -21.23 -7.40 2.69
C PHE A 245 -22.64 -7.06 2.20
N GLU A 246 -23.17 -7.79 1.22
CA GLU A 246 -24.53 -7.63 0.71
C GLU A 246 -25.60 -8.13 1.73
N THR A 247 -25.27 -9.12 2.55
CA THR A 247 -26.21 -9.78 3.46
C THR A 247 -26.01 -9.42 4.93
N VAL A 248 -24.80 -9.00 5.32
CA VAL A 248 -24.48 -8.57 6.70
C VAL A 248 -24.63 -7.05 6.78
N ILE A 249 -25.84 -6.55 7.07
CA ILE A 249 -26.18 -5.14 7.00
C ILE A 249 -26.58 -4.57 8.36
N THR A 250 -27.42 -5.32 9.11
CA THR A 250 -27.96 -4.84 10.38
C THR A 250 -27.00 -5.10 11.53
N GLU A 251 -27.15 -4.33 12.64
CA GLU A 251 -26.43 -4.60 13.90
C GLU A 251 -26.51 -6.07 14.32
N LYS A 252 -27.71 -6.66 14.22
CA LYS A 252 -27.94 -8.06 14.56
C LYS A 252 -27.13 -9.01 13.67
N ASP A 253 -26.98 -8.71 12.37
CA ASP A 253 -26.22 -9.53 11.44
C ASP A 253 -24.73 -9.45 11.76
N VAL A 254 -24.22 -8.25 12.01
CA VAL A 254 -22.82 -8.01 12.41
C VAL A 254 -22.49 -8.76 13.70
N LEU A 255 -23.31 -8.59 14.74
CA LEU A 255 -23.10 -9.28 16.02
C LEU A 255 -23.19 -10.81 15.86
N LYS A 256 -24.15 -11.32 15.09
CA LYS A 256 -24.25 -12.75 14.79
C LYS A 256 -23.02 -13.29 14.09
N LEU A 257 -22.52 -12.57 13.07
CA LEU A 257 -21.30 -12.95 12.35
C LEU A 257 -20.11 -13.02 13.31
N PHE A 258 -19.87 -11.96 14.10
CA PHE A 258 -18.71 -11.91 14.97
C PHE A 258 -18.81 -12.88 16.14
N GLN A 259 -19.97 -13.04 16.75
CA GLN A 259 -20.19 -14.04 17.82
C GLN A 259 -19.96 -15.48 17.36
N SER A 260 -20.30 -15.79 16.10
CA SER A 260 -20.14 -17.15 15.54
C SER A 260 -18.76 -17.39 14.94
N GLN A 261 -18.12 -16.38 14.37
CA GLN A 261 -16.89 -16.56 13.59
C GLN A 261 -15.64 -15.98 14.25
N PHE A 262 -15.80 -14.95 15.09
CA PHE A 262 -14.69 -14.25 15.77
C PHE A 262 -15.02 -14.02 17.24
N PRO A 263 -15.44 -15.09 17.99
CA PRO A 263 -16.01 -14.94 19.36
C PRO A 263 -15.04 -14.28 20.35
N ASP A 264 -13.74 -14.48 20.20
CA ASP A 264 -12.70 -13.89 21.03
C ASP A 264 -12.54 -12.39 20.82
N THR A 265 -12.93 -11.85 19.64
CA THR A 265 -12.80 -10.44 19.30
C THR A 265 -13.96 -9.56 19.80
N VAL A 266 -15.15 -10.12 20.01
CA VAL A 266 -16.36 -9.35 20.34
C VAL A 266 -16.18 -8.48 21.59
N LYS A 267 -15.53 -9.02 22.61
CA LYS A 267 -15.24 -8.28 23.86
C LYS A 267 -14.13 -7.24 23.69
N LEU A 268 -13.29 -7.39 22.68
CA LEU A 268 -12.16 -6.51 22.39
C LEU A 268 -12.56 -5.30 21.53
N MET A 269 -13.70 -5.37 20.84
CA MET A 269 -14.19 -4.36 19.88
C MET A 269 -15.49 -3.70 20.35
N PRO A 270 -15.46 -2.79 21.32
CA PRO A 270 -16.68 -2.15 21.83
C PRO A 270 -17.41 -1.30 20.77
N THR A 271 -16.71 -0.82 19.73
CA THR A 271 -17.24 -0.03 18.62
C THR A 271 -17.50 -0.86 17.36
N LEU A 272 -17.54 -2.21 17.47
CA LEU A 272 -17.65 -3.12 16.32
C LEU A 272 -18.76 -2.74 15.34
N VAL A 273 -19.98 -2.54 15.84
CA VAL A 273 -21.15 -2.24 15.01
C VAL A 273 -21.02 -0.85 14.37
N GLU A 274 -20.62 0.14 15.15
CA GLU A 274 -20.38 1.50 14.65
C GLU A 274 -19.31 1.51 13.56
N ASP A 275 -18.16 0.87 13.80
CA ASP A 275 -17.07 0.76 12.84
C ASP A 275 -17.53 0.03 11.57
N PHE A 276 -18.29 -1.06 11.69
CA PHE A 276 -18.76 -1.83 10.57
C PHE A 276 -19.76 -1.03 9.70
N GLN A 277 -20.62 -0.23 10.30
CA GLN A 277 -21.63 0.54 9.59
C GLN A 277 -21.08 1.86 9.02
N SER A 278 -20.20 2.56 9.76
CA SER A 278 -19.72 3.89 9.39
C SER A 278 -18.50 3.88 8.48
N ASN A 279 -17.62 2.87 8.59
CA ASN A 279 -16.41 2.81 7.76
C ASN A 279 -16.75 2.37 6.34
N PRO A 280 -16.13 2.95 5.30
CA PRO A 280 -16.36 2.56 3.92
C PRO A 280 -15.92 1.12 3.68
N THR A 281 -16.59 0.43 2.77
CA THR A 281 -16.13 -0.86 2.24
C THR A 281 -15.24 -0.58 1.04
N GLY A 282 -14.01 -1.06 1.08
CA GLY A 282 -13.07 -0.94 -0.03
C GLY A 282 -13.11 -2.19 -0.93
N ASP A 283 -13.02 -1.99 -2.24
CA ASP A 283 -12.89 -3.08 -3.22
C ASP A 283 -11.46 -3.58 -3.32
N LEU A 284 -11.29 -4.87 -3.61
CA LEU A 284 -10.00 -5.50 -3.86
C LEU A 284 -9.86 -5.91 -5.31
N ALA A 285 -8.80 -5.45 -5.95
CA ALA A 285 -8.44 -5.83 -7.30
C ALA A 285 -6.92 -5.76 -7.51
N SER A 286 -6.40 -6.64 -8.35
CA SER A 286 -5.04 -6.53 -8.87
C SER A 286 -5.05 -5.87 -10.25
N VAL A 287 -4.00 -5.09 -10.51
CA VAL A 287 -3.78 -4.38 -11.77
C VAL A 287 -2.56 -4.97 -12.47
N TYR A 288 -2.75 -5.36 -13.73
CA TYR A 288 -1.70 -5.79 -14.64
C TYR A 288 -1.66 -4.80 -15.80
N CYS A 289 -0.51 -4.24 -16.06
CA CYS A 289 -0.29 -3.26 -17.12
C CYS A 289 1.08 -3.49 -17.76
N GLU A 290 1.16 -3.36 -19.09
CA GLU A 290 2.40 -3.47 -19.85
C GLU A 290 2.23 -2.75 -21.20
N PRO A 291 3.16 -1.81 -21.58
CA PRO A 291 4.31 -1.31 -20.82
C PRO A 291 3.94 -0.32 -19.71
N TRP A 292 4.89 0.01 -18.82
CA TRP A 292 4.71 1.02 -17.78
C TRP A 292 5.19 2.41 -18.20
N HIS A 293 5.62 2.59 -19.44
CA HIS A 293 6.15 3.86 -19.91
C HIS A 293 5.63 4.24 -21.30
N PHE A 294 5.75 5.51 -21.62
CA PHE A 294 5.58 6.06 -22.95
C PHE A 294 6.80 6.88 -23.31
N GLU A 295 7.58 6.40 -24.30
CA GLU A 295 8.84 7.02 -24.72
C GLU A 295 9.75 7.33 -23.51
N ASN A 296 10.46 8.45 -23.55
CA ASN A 296 11.20 8.98 -22.41
C ASN A 296 10.42 10.06 -21.64
N LYS A 297 9.07 10.13 -21.82
CA LYS A 297 8.21 11.20 -21.33
C LYS A 297 7.43 10.83 -20.07
N ALA A 298 6.85 9.63 -20.02
CA ALA A 298 5.97 9.21 -18.95
C ALA A 298 6.34 7.82 -18.43
N LEU A 299 6.26 7.63 -17.10
CA LEU A 299 6.54 6.36 -16.42
C LEU A 299 5.52 6.14 -15.30
N LEU A 300 5.18 4.88 -15.00
CA LEU A 300 4.36 4.48 -13.85
C LEU A 300 5.23 3.77 -12.82
N ILE A 301 4.95 4.01 -11.53
CA ILE A 301 5.55 3.30 -10.40
C ILE A 301 4.50 2.98 -9.33
N GLY A 302 4.75 1.95 -8.55
CA GLY A 302 3.89 1.52 -7.45
C GLY A 302 2.48 1.15 -7.91
N ASP A 303 1.47 1.46 -7.09
CA ASP A 303 0.07 1.09 -7.38
C ASP A 303 -0.46 1.67 -8.70
N ALA A 304 0.16 2.72 -9.24
CA ALA A 304 -0.19 3.23 -10.57
C ALA A 304 0.19 2.22 -11.66
N ALA A 305 1.24 1.45 -11.47
CA ALA A 305 1.72 0.41 -12.39
C ALA A 305 1.12 -0.97 -12.07
N HIS A 306 1.17 -1.39 -10.79
CA HIS A 306 0.89 -2.76 -10.36
C HIS A 306 0.18 -2.81 -9.00
N ALA A 307 -1.01 -2.21 -8.87
CA ALA A 307 -1.79 -2.36 -7.65
C ALA A 307 -2.06 -3.85 -7.37
N VAL A 308 -1.78 -4.27 -6.13
CA VAL A 308 -1.93 -5.67 -5.70
C VAL A 308 -2.88 -5.79 -4.51
N VAL A 309 -3.53 -6.94 -4.38
CA VAL A 309 -4.33 -7.24 -3.19
C VAL A 309 -3.42 -7.37 -1.95
N PRO A 310 -3.87 -6.96 -0.74
CA PRO A 310 -2.99 -6.72 0.40
C PRO A 310 -2.51 -7.97 1.15
N PHE A 311 -2.87 -9.17 0.71
CA PHE A 311 -2.69 -10.41 1.47
C PHE A 311 -1.23 -10.86 1.63
N PHE A 312 -0.35 -10.41 0.76
CA PHE A 312 1.09 -10.66 0.88
C PHE A 312 1.80 -9.54 1.64
N GLY A 313 1.11 -8.40 1.91
CA GLY A 313 1.69 -7.24 2.57
C GLY A 313 2.79 -6.55 1.78
N GLN A 314 2.88 -6.78 0.47
CA GLN A 314 4.00 -6.32 -0.36
C GLN A 314 3.72 -5.10 -1.22
N GLY A 315 2.50 -4.58 -1.31
CA GLY A 315 2.20 -3.43 -2.18
C GLY A 315 3.08 -2.21 -1.92
N MET A 316 3.18 -1.76 -0.66
CA MET A 316 4.08 -0.66 -0.28
C MET A 316 5.56 -1.02 -0.51
N ASN A 317 5.98 -2.22 -0.10
CA ASN A 317 7.37 -2.66 -0.21
C ASN A 317 7.81 -2.75 -1.68
N ALA A 318 6.96 -3.24 -2.57
CA ALA A 318 7.19 -3.28 -4.01
C ALA A 318 7.26 -1.85 -4.59
N SER A 319 6.34 -0.96 -4.21
CA SER A 319 6.38 0.45 -4.64
C SER A 319 7.66 1.16 -4.20
N PHE A 320 8.20 0.83 -3.03
CA PHE A 320 9.47 1.36 -2.55
C PHE A 320 10.66 0.76 -3.32
N GLN A 321 10.59 -0.51 -3.62
CA GLN A 321 11.59 -1.18 -4.48
C GLN A 321 11.62 -0.58 -5.89
N ASP A 322 10.47 -0.24 -6.49
CA ASP A 322 10.42 0.49 -7.76
C ASP A 322 11.23 1.78 -7.71
N CYS A 323 11.06 2.57 -6.63
CA CYS A 323 11.81 3.81 -6.45
C CYS A 323 13.34 3.56 -6.35
N SER A 324 13.75 2.52 -5.63
CA SER A 324 15.16 2.14 -5.49
C SER A 324 15.74 1.65 -6.82
N VAL A 325 15.03 0.79 -7.54
CA VAL A 325 15.46 0.30 -8.86
C VAL A 325 15.57 1.44 -9.87
N LEU A 326 14.57 2.33 -9.95
CA LEU A 326 14.65 3.49 -10.83
C LEU A 326 15.84 4.38 -10.48
N ASN A 327 16.12 4.60 -9.18
CA ASN A 327 17.30 5.33 -8.73
C ASN A 327 18.62 4.68 -9.16
N GLN A 328 18.72 3.34 -9.15
CA GLN A 328 19.89 2.61 -9.62
C GLN A 328 20.09 2.78 -11.12
N LEU A 329 19.01 2.63 -11.92
CA LEU A 329 19.05 2.82 -13.38
C LEU A 329 19.45 4.23 -13.79
N ILE A 330 18.99 5.28 -13.07
CA ILE A 330 19.45 6.65 -13.28
C ILE A 330 20.97 6.78 -13.05
N GLY A 331 21.52 6.05 -12.08
CA GLY A 331 22.98 5.99 -11.89
C GLY A 331 23.72 5.25 -12.97
N GLN A 332 23.13 4.18 -13.50
CA GLN A 332 23.73 3.33 -14.51
C GLN A 332 23.75 3.99 -15.91
N TYR A 333 22.67 4.62 -16.33
CA TYR A 333 22.50 5.16 -17.69
C TYR A 333 22.77 6.67 -17.80
N ALA A 334 23.27 7.32 -16.75
CA ALA A 334 23.73 8.71 -16.79
C ALA A 334 22.77 9.68 -17.51
N ASP A 335 21.49 9.65 -17.11
CA ASP A 335 20.41 10.51 -17.65
C ASP A 335 19.93 10.16 -19.09
N ASP A 336 20.28 9.00 -19.64
CA ASP A 336 19.59 8.46 -20.83
C ASP A 336 18.20 7.94 -20.42
N TRP A 337 17.23 8.82 -20.42
CA TRP A 337 15.87 8.51 -19.97
C TRP A 337 15.11 7.54 -20.89
N THR A 338 15.55 7.39 -22.14
CA THR A 338 14.98 6.39 -23.03
C THR A 338 15.39 5.00 -22.57
N ALA A 339 16.68 4.80 -22.32
CA ALA A 339 17.20 3.54 -21.79
C ALA A 339 16.64 3.24 -20.37
N ILE A 340 16.61 4.25 -19.49
CA ILE A 340 16.10 4.13 -18.10
C ILE A 340 14.65 3.67 -18.07
N PHE A 341 13.76 4.32 -18.81
CA PHE A 341 12.32 3.98 -18.76
C PHE A 341 12.03 2.64 -19.42
N ASN A 342 12.73 2.34 -20.52
CA ASN A 342 12.59 1.05 -21.19
C ASN A 342 13.08 -0.11 -20.30
N ASP A 343 14.27 -0.01 -19.73
CA ASP A 343 14.84 -1.07 -18.89
C ASP A 343 14.04 -1.26 -17.59
N PHE A 344 13.64 -0.15 -16.95
CA PHE A 344 12.76 -0.19 -15.79
C PHE A 344 11.45 -0.90 -16.12
N SER A 345 10.76 -0.50 -17.19
CA SER A 345 9.49 -1.09 -17.57
C SER A 345 9.64 -2.58 -17.90
N THR A 346 10.66 -2.97 -18.67
CA THR A 346 10.89 -4.36 -19.04
C THR A 346 11.16 -5.25 -17.83
N THR A 347 11.99 -4.77 -16.90
CA THR A 347 12.40 -5.57 -15.73
C THR A 347 11.31 -5.59 -14.65
N GLN A 348 10.66 -4.45 -14.36
CA GLN A 348 9.74 -4.37 -13.24
C GLN A 348 8.32 -4.85 -13.56
N VAL A 349 7.91 -4.90 -14.83
CA VAL A 349 6.63 -5.49 -15.23
C VAL A 349 6.53 -6.95 -14.77
N GLU A 350 7.56 -7.76 -15.04
CA GLU A 350 7.59 -9.17 -14.63
C GLU A 350 7.52 -9.30 -13.10
N ASN A 351 8.31 -8.50 -12.37
CA ASN A 351 8.31 -8.48 -10.91
C ASN A 351 6.94 -8.06 -10.34
N GLY A 352 6.31 -7.03 -10.88
CA GLY A 352 4.99 -6.54 -10.46
C GLY A 352 3.89 -7.57 -10.70
N HIS A 353 3.90 -8.26 -11.84
CA HIS A 353 2.97 -9.33 -12.16
C HIS A 353 3.17 -10.54 -11.22
N ALA A 354 4.43 -10.96 -10.96
CA ALA A 354 4.73 -12.04 -10.04
C ALA A 354 4.25 -11.73 -8.61
N ILE A 355 4.46 -10.51 -8.12
CA ILE A 355 3.97 -10.09 -6.79
C ILE A 355 2.44 -10.11 -6.75
N ALA A 356 1.75 -9.70 -7.82
CA ALA A 356 0.30 -9.73 -7.89
C ALA A 356 -0.25 -11.16 -7.84
N ASP A 357 0.37 -12.10 -8.56
CA ASP A 357 -0.01 -13.51 -8.56
C ASP A 357 0.27 -14.16 -7.19
N MET A 358 1.46 -13.94 -6.62
CA MET A 358 1.81 -14.40 -5.26
C MET A 358 0.85 -13.86 -4.19
N ALA A 359 0.37 -12.63 -4.33
CA ALA A 359 -0.59 -12.06 -3.38
C ALA A 359 -1.95 -12.77 -3.43
N ILE A 360 -2.40 -13.19 -4.61
CA ILE A 360 -3.61 -13.98 -4.79
C ILE A 360 -3.41 -15.40 -4.24
N GLU A 361 -2.29 -16.04 -4.55
CA GLU A 361 -1.95 -17.39 -4.04
C GLU A 361 -1.89 -17.38 -2.50
N ASN A 362 -1.20 -16.40 -1.91
CA ASN A 362 -1.12 -16.26 -0.45
C ASN A 362 -2.50 -16.01 0.19
N TYR A 363 -3.41 -15.32 -0.52
CA TYR A 363 -4.78 -15.16 -0.04
C TYR A 363 -5.51 -16.50 0.04
N LEU A 364 -5.45 -17.30 -1.02
CA LEU A 364 -6.06 -18.64 -1.05
C LEU A 364 -5.48 -19.53 0.04
N GLU A 365 -4.16 -19.47 0.24
CA GLU A 365 -3.47 -20.20 1.29
C GLU A 365 -3.94 -19.78 2.68
N MET A 366 -3.91 -18.47 2.99
CA MET A 366 -4.32 -17.94 4.30
C MET A 366 -5.81 -18.16 4.58
N ARG A 367 -6.63 -18.17 3.55
CA ARG A 367 -8.07 -18.32 3.66
C ARG A 367 -8.50 -19.78 3.83
N ASP A 368 -7.94 -20.67 3.00
CA ASP A 368 -8.46 -22.02 2.79
C ASP A 368 -7.57 -23.10 3.43
N HIS A 369 -6.25 -22.91 3.48
CA HIS A 369 -5.29 -23.97 3.78
C HIS A 369 -4.57 -23.85 5.13
N VAL A 370 -4.64 -22.71 5.81
CA VAL A 370 -3.96 -22.50 7.10
C VAL A 370 -4.37 -23.52 8.18
N ASN A 371 -5.57 -24.06 8.09
CA ASN A 371 -6.07 -25.12 8.98
C ASN A 371 -5.66 -26.54 8.58
N ASN A 372 -4.92 -26.71 7.47
CA ASN A 372 -4.46 -28.02 7.01
C ASN A 372 -3.00 -28.24 7.46
N PRO A 373 -2.71 -29.24 8.33
CA PRO A 373 -1.34 -29.50 8.82
C PRO A 373 -0.31 -29.77 7.74
N VAL A 374 -0.72 -30.22 6.54
CA VAL A 374 0.17 -30.52 5.39
C VAL A 374 0.57 -29.24 4.68
N SER A 375 -0.33 -28.27 4.56
CA SER A 375 -0.05 -26.97 3.95
C SER A 375 0.96 -26.15 4.76
N TYR A 376 0.97 -26.33 6.07
CA TYR A 376 1.85 -25.66 7.01
C TYR A 376 3.35 -25.88 6.74
N THR A 377 3.71 -27.07 6.24
CA THR A 377 5.11 -27.45 5.99
C THR A 377 5.67 -26.76 4.72
N HIS A 378 4.82 -26.35 3.80
CA HIS A 378 5.22 -25.69 2.55
C HIS A 378 5.34 -24.16 2.68
N LEU A 379 4.58 -23.53 3.58
CA LEU A 379 4.64 -22.08 3.82
C LEU A 379 5.93 -21.60 4.50
N THR A 380 6.61 -22.48 5.23
CA THR A 380 7.83 -22.12 5.96
C THR A 380 9.10 -22.22 5.11
N LEU A 381 9.07 -22.84 3.94
CA LEU A 381 10.26 -23.10 3.13
C LEU A 381 10.58 -22.01 2.07
N PRO A 382 9.64 -21.36 1.35
CA PRO A 382 9.97 -20.36 0.32
C PRO A 382 10.18 -18.95 0.85
N THR A 383 9.53 -18.56 1.95
CA THR A 383 9.53 -17.19 2.44
C THR A 383 10.86 -16.74 3.05
N ASN A 384 11.76 -17.68 3.37
CA ASN A 384 13.06 -17.38 3.96
C ASN A 384 14.14 -17.00 2.94
N ARG A 385 13.87 -16.99 1.65
CA ARG A 385 14.85 -16.60 0.62
C ARG A 385 14.58 -15.26 -0.05
N GLU A 386 13.41 -14.64 0.18
CA GLU A 386 13.00 -13.41 -0.53
C GLU A 386 12.33 -12.35 0.36
N VAL A 387 12.42 -12.46 1.67
CA VAL A 387 11.92 -11.41 2.58
C VAL A 387 13.02 -10.43 2.94
#